data_d31c4da777766bf5e07407c1aaee2820
#
_entry.id   d31c4da777766bf5e07407c1aaee2820
#
_cell.length_a   1.000
_cell.length_b   1.000
_cell.length_c   1.000
_cell.angle_alpha   90.00
_cell.angle_beta   90.00
_cell.angle_gamma   90.00
#
_symmetry.space_group_name_H-M   'P 1'
#
loop_
_entity.id
_entity.type
_entity.pdbx_description
1 polymer ?
#
loop_
_entity_poly.entity_id
_entity_poly.type
_entity_poly.pdbx_seq_one_letter_code
_entity_poly.pdbx_strand_id
1 'polypeptide(L)'
;PHQPEMAQLTEAFNHMKHSMAEQVTTLREKNEMERELHRQKTEALELQNRMERSRLQQLRSQIDPHFLFNTLNVILQTAGQEKAYRTQALITALSHLLRYSLMSNDEQVPLAREVRIVDEYYSIYHVRFGDRVKMVWRISDSLDLTETMVPSFILQPIVENAFKHGISPKEEGGVVRIRINPLRDKGLLYISVCDNGVGIQPQQLAQLKAALARPGERWEHIGVYNVAARLRLLDKRGRLVIRSHPGRGTAISMYLPLVELLEEELDDDPAVDRG
;
A
#
# COMPACT_ATOMS: atom_id res chain seq x y z
N PRO A 1 -27.20 -76.88 -17.72
CA PRO A 1 -26.78 -76.00 -18.86
C PRO A 1 -26.33 -74.59 -18.41
N HIS A 2 -26.27 -74.23 -17.10
CA HIS A 2 -25.96 -72.87 -16.65
C HIS A 2 -24.56 -72.68 -16.03
N GLN A 3 -23.72 -73.72 -16.00
CA GLN A 3 -22.39 -73.62 -15.36
C GLN A 3 -21.33 -72.79 -16.13
N PRO A 4 -21.24 -72.76 -17.46
CA PRO A 4 -20.20 -72.00 -18.17
C PRO A 4 -20.45 -70.48 -18.13
N GLU A 5 -21.70 -70.04 -18.12
CA GLU A 5 -22.05 -68.61 -18.08
C GLU A 5 -21.72 -67.97 -16.70
N MET A 6 -21.96 -68.69 -15.63
CA MET A 6 -21.59 -68.28 -14.26
C MET A 6 -20.05 -68.20 -14.09
N ALA A 7 -19.29 -69.10 -14.68
CA ALA A 7 -17.83 -69.05 -14.65
C ALA A 7 -17.28 -67.81 -15.39
N GLN A 8 -17.80 -67.51 -16.60
CA GLN A 8 -17.43 -66.32 -17.34
C GLN A 8 -17.79 -65.03 -16.62
N LEU A 9 -18.96 -64.95 -15.97
CA LEU A 9 -19.37 -63.79 -15.18
C LEU A 9 -18.47 -63.58 -13.99
N THR A 10 -18.08 -64.63 -13.30
CA THR A 10 -17.15 -64.57 -12.16
C THR A 10 -15.76 -64.10 -12.58
N GLU A 11 -15.27 -64.60 -13.71
CA GLU A 11 -13.97 -64.17 -14.27
C GLU A 11 -13.97 -62.72 -14.71
N ALA A 12 -15.01 -62.24 -15.40
CA ALA A 12 -15.18 -60.84 -15.75
C ALA A 12 -15.29 -59.92 -14.51
N PHE A 13 -16.01 -60.37 -13.47
CA PHE A 13 -16.11 -59.62 -12.21
C PHE A 13 -14.75 -59.53 -11.50
N ASN A 14 -13.99 -60.59 -11.42
CA ASN A 14 -12.66 -60.63 -10.83
C ASN A 14 -11.68 -59.73 -11.61
N HIS A 15 -11.74 -59.76 -12.93
CA HIS A 15 -10.91 -58.89 -13.80
C HIS A 15 -11.26 -57.43 -13.56
N MET A 16 -12.55 -57.06 -13.50
CA MET A 16 -13.00 -55.70 -13.21
C MET A 16 -12.57 -55.25 -11.81
N LYS A 17 -12.66 -56.11 -10.78
CA LYS A 17 -12.20 -55.83 -9.43
C LYS A 17 -10.71 -55.57 -9.37
N HIS A 18 -9.88 -56.35 -10.08
CA HIS A 18 -8.44 -56.11 -10.17
C HIS A 18 -8.11 -54.79 -10.88
N SER A 19 -8.74 -54.53 -12.00
CA SER A 19 -8.54 -53.29 -12.76
C SER A 19 -8.95 -52.04 -11.92
N MET A 20 -10.05 -52.11 -11.21
CA MET A 20 -10.47 -51.02 -10.28
C MET A 20 -9.46 -50.84 -9.17
N ALA A 21 -8.94 -51.92 -8.58
CA ALA A 21 -7.94 -51.83 -7.50
C ALA A 21 -6.65 -51.17 -7.97
N GLU A 22 -6.15 -51.51 -9.17
CA GLU A 22 -5.00 -50.84 -9.80
C GLU A 22 -5.25 -49.38 -10.06
N GLN A 23 -6.42 -49.03 -10.63
CA GLN A 23 -6.78 -47.63 -10.91
C GLN A 23 -6.84 -46.83 -9.59
N VAL A 24 -7.40 -47.36 -8.52
CA VAL A 24 -7.46 -46.70 -7.23
C VAL A 24 -6.05 -46.47 -6.66
N THR A 25 -5.15 -47.45 -6.78
CA THR A 25 -3.77 -47.35 -6.31
C THR A 25 -3.02 -46.23 -7.10
N THR A 26 -3.12 -46.28 -8.43
CA THR A 26 -2.49 -45.26 -9.31
C THR A 26 -3.02 -43.86 -9.04
N LEU A 27 -4.33 -43.73 -8.80
CA LEU A 27 -4.93 -42.41 -8.45
C LEU A 27 -4.44 -41.91 -7.07
N ARG A 28 -4.27 -42.81 -6.11
CA ARG A 28 -3.71 -42.42 -4.79
C ARG A 28 -2.27 -41.95 -4.90
N GLU A 29 -1.43 -42.69 -5.59
CA GLU A 29 -0.03 -42.34 -5.82
C GLU A 29 0.09 -40.97 -6.55
N LYS A 30 -0.75 -40.77 -7.58
CA LYS A 30 -0.80 -39.49 -8.31
C LYS A 30 -1.22 -38.34 -7.40
N ASN A 31 -2.25 -38.53 -6.58
CA ASN A 31 -2.70 -37.50 -5.64
C ASN A 31 -1.65 -37.18 -4.56
N GLU A 32 -0.93 -38.18 -4.06
CA GLU A 32 0.16 -37.98 -3.13
C GLU A 32 1.31 -37.20 -3.75
N MET A 33 1.68 -37.53 -4.99
CA MET A 33 2.71 -36.83 -5.73
C MET A 33 2.31 -35.37 -6.04
N GLU A 34 1.06 -35.13 -6.42
CA GLU A 34 0.55 -33.76 -6.64
C GLU A 34 0.55 -32.93 -5.36
N ARG A 35 0.18 -33.51 -4.21
CA ARG A 35 0.23 -32.86 -2.89
C ARG A 35 1.66 -32.50 -2.51
N GLU A 36 2.60 -33.43 -2.70
CA GLU A 36 4.01 -33.19 -2.39
C GLU A 36 4.61 -32.10 -3.30
N LEU A 37 4.30 -32.13 -4.60
CA LEU A 37 4.70 -31.08 -5.53
C LEU A 37 4.11 -29.71 -5.16
N HIS A 38 2.86 -29.68 -4.71
CA HIS A 38 2.22 -28.44 -4.26
C HIS A 38 2.88 -27.90 -3.00
N ARG A 39 3.21 -28.78 -2.03
CA ARG A 39 3.94 -28.43 -0.81
C ARG A 39 5.31 -27.83 -1.14
N GLN A 40 6.09 -28.50 -1.99
CA GLN A 40 7.41 -28.04 -2.39
C GLN A 40 7.36 -26.68 -3.12
N LYS A 41 6.35 -26.47 -3.98
CA LYS A 41 6.15 -25.16 -4.63
C LYS A 41 5.83 -24.06 -3.63
N THR A 42 5.01 -24.35 -2.63
CA THR A 42 4.65 -23.38 -1.59
C THR A 42 5.87 -23.02 -0.75
N GLU A 43 6.64 -24.01 -0.30
CA GLU A 43 7.88 -23.82 0.46
C GLU A 43 8.93 -23.02 -0.34
N ALA A 44 9.08 -23.34 -1.64
CA ALA A 44 10.01 -22.61 -2.52
C ALA A 44 9.61 -21.14 -2.70
N LEU A 45 8.30 -20.86 -2.86
CA LEU A 45 7.76 -19.50 -2.94
C LEU A 45 7.96 -18.70 -1.64
N GLU A 46 7.73 -19.34 -0.50
CA GLU A 46 7.97 -18.71 0.81
C GLU A 46 9.45 -18.39 1.02
N LEU A 47 10.34 -19.31 0.66
CA LEU A 47 11.77 -19.09 0.75
C LEU A 47 12.23 -17.97 -0.18
N GLN A 48 11.73 -17.93 -1.41
CA GLN A 48 12.01 -16.87 -2.36
C GLN A 48 11.54 -15.51 -1.82
N ASN A 49 10.33 -15.42 -1.28
CA ASN A 49 9.80 -14.21 -0.67
C ASN A 49 10.64 -13.74 0.54
N ARG A 50 11.10 -14.68 1.38
CA ARG A 50 11.99 -14.37 2.50
C ARG A 50 13.34 -13.85 2.01
N MET A 51 13.93 -14.45 1.00
CA MET A 51 15.19 -14.00 0.40
C MET A 51 15.04 -12.59 -0.21
N GLU A 52 13.95 -12.32 -0.93
CA GLU A 52 13.70 -11.02 -1.52
C GLU A 52 13.50 -9.94 -0.46
N ARG A 53 12.73 -10.23 0.59
CA ARG A 53 12.59 -9.33 1.76
C ARG A 53 13.92 -9.06 2.45
N SER A 54 14.73 -10.10 2.69
CA SER A 54 16.06 -9.97 3.30
C SER A 54 16.99 -9.11 2.43
N ARG A 55 16.98 -9.33 1.11
CA ARG A 55 17.79 -8.54 0.17
C ARG A 55 17.38 -7.07 0.14
N LEU A 56 16.07 -6.79 0.18
CA LEU A 56 15.55 -5.41 0.26
C LEU A 56 15.94 -4.75 1.59
N GLN A 57 15.89 -5.50 2.68
CA GLN A 57 16.32 -5.02 3.99
C GLN A 57 17.82 -4.73 4.03
N GLN A 58 18.66 -5.60 3.43
CA GLN A 58 20.08 -5.40 3.30
C GLN A 58 20.42 -4.20 2.41
N LEU A 59 19.71 -3.97 1.32
CA LEU A 59 19.87 -2.78 0.48
C LEU A 59 19.48 -1.49 1.23
N ARG A 60 18.43 -1.53 2.07
CA ARG A 60 18.07 -0.41 2.95
C ARG A 60 19.11 -0.13 4.02
N SER A 61 19.79 -1.16 4.54
CA SER A 61 20.82 -1.02 5.58
C SER A 61 22.18 -0.50 5.07
N GLN A 62 22.37 -0.43 3.73
CA GLN A 62 23.61 0.15 3.15
C GLN A 62 23.71 1.66 3.36
N ILE A 63 22.60 2.33 3.61
CA ILE A 63 22.59 3.73 4.05
C ILE A 63 22.49 3.69 5.58
N ASP A 64 23.51 4.10 6.29
CA ASP A 64 23.44 4.23 7.75
C ASP A 64 22.46 5.37 8.12
N PRO A 65 21.23 5.05 8.61
CA PRO A 65 20.27 6.08 8.94
C PRO A 65 20.78 7.00 10.07
N HIS A 66 21.56 6.45 10.98
CA HIS A 66 22.13 7.20 12.09
C HIS A 66 23.13 8.25 11.62
N PHE A 67 23.99 7.91 10.66
CA PHE A 67 24.91 8.88 10.06
C PHE A 67 24.16 10.02 9.37
N LEU A 68 23.10 9.69 8.60
CA LEU A 68 22.27 10.71 7.95
C LEU A 68 21.62 11.64 8.96
N PHE A 69 20.99 11.10 10.02
CA PHE A 69 20.33 11.93 11.03
C PHE A 69 21.33 12.77 11.83
N ASN A 70 22.49 12.24 12.16
CA ASN A 70 23.53 13.00 12.83
C ASN A 70 24.02 14.15 11.95
N THR A 71 24.24 13.92 10.67
CA THR A 71 24.66 14.95 9.73
C THR A 71 23.59 16.05 9.60
N LEU A 72 22.32 15.68 9.44
CA LEU A 72 21.21 16.63 9.39
C LEU A 72 21.08 17.46 10.67
N ASN A 73 21.30 16.84 11.84
CA ASN A 73 21.30 17.56 13.12
C ASN A 73 22.42 18.59 13.22
N VAL A 74 23.63 18.26 12.74
CA VAL A 74 24.75 19.22 12.68
C VAL A 74 24.38 20.41 11.79
N ILE A 75 23.84 20.14 10.59
CA ILE A 75 23.43 21.21 9.67
C ILE A 75 22.28 22.07 10.27
N LEU A 76 21.34 21.41 10.97
CA LEU A 76 20.25 22.10 11.67
C LEU A 76 20.76 23.05 12.76
N GLN A 77 21.73 22.62 13.57
CA GLN A 77 22.36 23.42 14.59
C GLN A 77 23.13 24.60 14.00
N THR A 78 23.92 24.36 12.93
CA THR A 78 24.66 25.41 12.23
C THR A 78 23.70 26.45 11.65
N ALA A 79 22.63 26.03 10.98
CA ALA A 79 21.61 26.94 10.45
C ALA A 79 20.91 27.75 11.56
N GLY A 80 20.79 27.18 12.77
CA GLY A 80 20.28 27.88 13.95
C GLY A 80 21.23 28.98 14.45
N GLN A 81 22.52 28.67 14.51
CA GLN A 81 23.56 29.64 14.91
C GLN A 81 23.62 30.81 13.92
N GLU A 82 23.46 30.54 12.64
CA GLU A 82 23.42 31.52 11.57
C GLU A 82 22.06 32.25 11.49
N LYS A 83 21.09 31.90 12.31
CA LYS A 83 19.69 32.41 12.28
C LYS A 83 19.01 32.19 10.92
N ALA A 84 19.40 31.14 10.20
CA ALA A 84 18.85 30.77 8.92
C ALA A 84 17.56 29.93 9.10
N TYR A 85 16.50 30.56 9.60
CA TYR A 85 15.23 29.89 9.99
C TYR A 85 14.58 29.10 8.86
N ARG A 86 14.69 29.58 7.61
CA ARG A 86 14.16 28.88 6.44
C ARG A 86 14.92 27.57 6.20
N THR A 87 16.24 27.58 6.35
CA THR A 87 17.10 26.40 6.23
C THR A 87 16.79 25.41 7.35
N GLN A 88 16.61 25.89 8.58
CA GLN A 88 16.21 25.04 9.71
C GLN A 88 14.89 24.32 9.41
N ALA A 89 13.85 25.05 8.97
CA ALA A 89 12.56 24.46 8.64
C ALA A 89 12.67 23.37 7.57
N LEU A 90 13.47 23.61 6.52
CA LEU A 90 13.71 22.62 5.47
C LEU A 90 14.40 21.35 5.98
N ILE A 91 15.44 21.52 6.81
CA ILE A 91 16.19 20.38 7.35
C ILE A 91 15.31 19.56 8.31
N THR A 92 14.50 20.23 9.12
CA THR A 92 13.55 19.57 10.01
C THR A 92 12.53 18.74 9.21
N ALA A 93 11.89 19.33 8.20
CA ALA A 93 10.95 18.63 7.33
C ALA A 93 11.61 17.43 6.62
N LEU A 94 12.80 17.64 6.06
CA LEU A 94 13.57 16.57 5.41
C LEU A 94 13.91 15.43 6.38
N SER A 95 14.31 15.76 7.62
CA SER A 95 14.63 14.78 8.66
C SER A 95 13.42 13.91 9.01
N HIS A 96 12.24 14.51 9.10
CA HIS A 96 10.99 13.78 9.38
C HIS A 96 10.60 12.86 8.21
N LEU A 97 10.69 13.36 6.96
CA LEU A 97 10.42 12.55 5.77
C LEU A 97 11.37 11.35 5.65
N LEU A 98 12.67 11.57 5.87
CA LEU A 98 13.66 10.50 5.85
C LEU A 98 13.42 9.50 6.98
N ARG A 99 13.10 9.97 8.19
CA ARG A 99 12.78 9.10 9.32
C ARG A 99 11.56 8.24 9.02
N TYR A 100 10.52 8.82 8.45
CA TYR A 100 9.34 8.07 8.03
C TYR A 100 9.70 7.02 6.97
N SER A 101 10.47 7.38 5.95
CA SER A 101 10.84 6.50 4.84
C SER A 101 11.76 5.34 5.24
N LEU A 102 12.69 5.59 6.20
CA LEU A 102 13.70 4.61 6.57
C LEU A 102 13.31 3.76 7.79
N MET A 103 12.52 4.30 8.71
CA MET A 103 12.24 3.67 10.01
C MET A 103 10.79 3.19 10.15
N SER A 104 9.87 3.56 9.26
CA SER A 104 8.49 3.07 9.33
C SER A 104 8.42 1.65 8.76
N ASN A 105 8.35 0.67 9.67
CA ASN A 105 8.10 -0.74 9.32
C ASN A 105 6.63 -1.12 9.51
N ASP A 106 5.80 -0.20 10.01
CA ASP A 106 4.41 -0.44 10.30
C ASP A 106 3.63 -0.58 8.99
N GLU A 107 2.85 -1.64 8.86
CA GLU A 107 1.98 -1.84 7.69
C GLU A 107 0.82 -0.84 7.69
N GLN A 108 0.33 -0.48 8.88
CA GLN A 108 -0.72 0.51 9.08
C GLN A 108 -0.28 1.57 10.10
N VAL A 109 -0.73 2.79 9.87
CA VAL A 109 -0.44 3.95 10.73
C VAL A 109 -1.70 4.80 10.92
N PRO A 110 -1.80 5.58 12.00
CA PRO A 110 -2.84 6.59 12.12
C PRO A 110 -2.83 7.56 10.92
N LEU A 111 -3.99 7.90 10.41
CA LEU A 111 -4.14 8.84 9.30
C LEU A 111 -3.51 10.22 9.62
N ALA A 112 -3.53 10.63 10.88
CA ALA A 112 -2.84 11.83 11.37
C ALA A 112 -1.35 11.83 11.00
N ARG A 113 -0.69 10.66 11.00
CA ARG A 113 0.73 10.53 10.64
C ARG A 113 0.95 10.78 9.14
N GLU A 114 0.08 10.23 8.28
CA GLU A 114 0.13 10.47 6.83
C GLU A 114 -0.13 11.94 6.49
N VAL A 115 -1.11 12.57 7.14
CA VAL A 115 -1.41 14.00 6.99
C VAL A 115 -0.19 14.84 7.35
N ARG A 116 0.43 14.58 8.50
CA ARG A 116 1.64 15.28 8.95
C ARG A 116 2.79 15.15 7.95
N ILE A 117 3.04 13.96 7.43
CA ILE A 117 4.10 13.72 6.45
C ILE A 117 3.85 14.50 5.16
N VAL A 118 2.60 14.60 4.72
CA VAL A 118 2.22 15.40 3.56
C VAL A 118 2.41 16.90 3.81
N ASP A 119 2.10 17.39 4.99
CA ASP A 119 2.34 18.80 5.37
C ASP A 119 3.83 19.15 5.40
N GLU A 120 4.65 18.24 5.92
CA GLU A 120 6.12 18.37 5.90
C GLU A 120 6.66 18.39 4.46
N TYR A 121 6.15 17.51 3.60
CA TYR A 121 6.50 17.50 2.19
C TYR A 121 6.09 18.80 1.49
N TYR A 122 4.87 19.29 1.73
CA TYR A 122 4.40 20.56 1.20
C TYR A 122 5.25 21.73 1.67
N SER A 123 5.70 21.75 2.93
CA SER A 123 6.53 22.85 3.45
C SER A 123 7.83 23.01 2.66
N ILE A 124 8.44 21.92 2.21
CA ILE A 124 9.64 21.94 1.34
C ILE A 124 9.30 22.58 -0.01
N TYR A 125 8.18 22.19 -0.61
CA TYR A 125 7.72 22.77 -1.87
C TYR A 125 7.38 24.26 -1.75
N HIS A 126 6.71 24.62 -0.66
CA HIS A 126 6.35 26.02 -0.41
C HIS A 126 7.59 26.93 -0.24
N VAL A 127 8.63 26.43 0.45
CA VAL A 127 9.90 27.19 0.56
C VAL A 127 10.56 27.38 -0.81
N ARG A 128 10.47 26.39 -1.72
CA ARG A 128 11.09 26.45 -3.05
C ARG A 128 10.31 27.31 -4.04
N PHE A 129 8.98 27.21 -4.03
CA PHE A 129 8.10 27.78 -5.05
C PHE A 129 7.26 28.98 -4.56
N GLY A 130 7.27 29.24 -3.23
CA GLY A 130 6.49 30.31 -2.60
C GLY A 130 4.98 30.13 -2.79
N ASP A 131 4.27 31.25 -2.85
CA ASP A 131 2.80 31.28 -2.98
C ASP A 131 2.27 30.79 -4.34
N ARG A 132 3.16 30.46 -5.28
CA ARG A 132 2.78 29.85 -6.55
C ARG A 132 2.17 28.46 -6.36
N VAL A 133 2.51 27.79 -5.26
CA VAL A 133 2.05 26.43 -4.95
C VAL A 133 1.27 26.45 -3.67
N LYS A 134 0.03 25.98 -3.73
CA LYS A 134 -0.87 25.92 -2.57
C LYS A 134 -1.35 24.48 -2.35
N MET A 135 -1.54 24.15 -1.08
CA MET A 135 -2.19 22.90 -0.66
C MET A 135 -3.39 23.22 0.22
N VAL A 136 -4.49 22.53 0.00
CA VAL A 136 -5.75 22.74 0.73
C VAL A 136 -6.30 21.41 1.19
N TRP A 137 -6.47 21.26 2.49
CA TRP A 137 -7.15 20.14 3.12
C TRP A 137 -8.65 20.37 3.21
N ARG A 138 -9.41 19.30 3.01
CA ARG A 138 -10.84 19.19 3.30
C ARG A 138 -11.09 17.84 3.96
N ILE A 139 -11.01 17.82 5.26
CA ILE A 139 -11.19 16.64 6.08
C ILE A 139 -12.55 16.74 6.77
N SER A 140 -13.29 15.64 6.81
CA SER A 140 -14.59 15.59 7.50
C SER A 140 -14.40 15.72 9.00
N ASP A 141 -15.18 16.58 9.64
CA ASP A 141 -15.17 16.77 11.10
C ASP A 141 -15.62 15.51 11.87
N SER A 142 -16.30 14.59 11.18
CA SER A 142 -16.76 13.32 11.78
C SER A 142 -15.69 12.23 11.78
N LEU A 143 -14.46 12.53 11.34
CA LEU A 143 -13.36 11.57 11.25
C LEU A 143 -12.28 11.89 12.27
N ASP A 144 -12.01 10.95 13.17
CA ASP A 144 -10.85 11.03 14.03
C ASP A 144 -9.61 10.52 13.29
N LEU A 145 -8.66 11.43 13.08
CA LEU A 145 -7.43 11.12 12.35
C LEU A 145 -6.45 10.28 13.17
N THR A 146 -6.55 10.30 14.48
CA THR A 146 -5.67 9.55 15.38
C THR A 146 -6.12 8.10 15.51
N GLU A 147 -7.43 7.85 15.47
CA GLU A 147 -8.02 6.53 15.59
C GLU A 147 -8.21 5.84 14.23
N THR A 148 -8.24 6.62 13.13
CA THR A 148 -8.40 6.06 11.79
C THR A 148 -7.09 5.48 11.27
N MET A 149 -7.04 4.16 11.07
CA MET A 149 -5.86 3.46 10.57
C MET A 149 -5.85 3.36 9.06
N VAL A 150 -4.70 3.64 8.45
CA VAL A 150 -4.47 3.55 7.00
C VAL A 150 -3.12 2.89 6.71
N PRO A 151 -2.93 2.30 5.52
CA PRO A 151 -1.61 1.82 5.12
C PRO A 151 -0.57 2.94 5.12
N SER A 152 0.61 2.64 5.62
CA SER A 152 1.73 3.59 5.53
C SER A 152 2.05 3.94 4.07
N PHE A 153 2.50 5.17 3.81
CA PHE A 153 2.84 5.68 2.47
C PHE A 153 1.68 5.65 1.47
N ILE A 154 0.45 5.96 1.92
CA ILE A 154 -0.70 5.99 1.01
C ILE A 154 -0.93 7.39 0.42
N LEU A 155 -0.74 8.45 1.20
CA LEU A 155 -0.95 9.84 0.76
C LEU A 155 0.29 10.43 0.10
N GLN A 156 1.46 10.27 0.71
CA GLN A 156 2.69 10.92 0.28
C GLN A 156 3.00 10.70 -1.21
N PRO A 157 2.99 9.45 -1.76
CA PRO A 157 3.34 9.24 -3.17
C PRO A 157 2.37 9.91 -4.15
N ILE A 158 1.11 10.03 -3.76
CA ILE A 158 0.08 10.65 -4.59
C ILE A 158 0.23 12.17 -4.60
N VAL A 159 0.49 12.76 -3.44
CA VAL A 159 0.73 14.20 -3.30
C VAL A 159 2.07 14.59 -3.95
N GLU A 160 3.10 13.78 -3.80
CA GLU A 160 4.38 13.95 -4.50
C GLU A 160 4.18 14.03 -6.01
N ASN A 161 3.41 13.11 -6.58
CA ASN A 161 3.10 13.11 -8.01
C ASN A 161 2.33 14.39 -8.44
N ALA A 162 1.35 14.83 -7.64
CA ALA A 162 0.60 16.04 -7.90
C ALA A 162 1.52 17.27 -7.95
N PHE A 163 2.46 17.40 -7.02
CA PHE A 163 3.42 18.52 -7.03
C PHE A 163 4.44 18.37 -8.15
N LYS A 164 5.12 17.23 -8.25
CA LYS A 164 6.24 17.03 -9.17
C LYS A 164 5.82 17.03 -10.63
N HIS A 165 4.75 16.32 -10.95
CA HIS A 165 4.30 16.08 -12.31
C HIS A 165 3.10 16.95 -12.71
N GLY A 166 2.28 17.37 -11.76
CA GLY A 166 1.12 18.23 -12.02
C GLY A 166 1.48 19.70 -11.98
N ILE A 167 1.94 20.18 -10.84
CA ILE A 167 2.09 21.62 -10.56
C ILE A 167 3.45 22.16 -10.99
N SER A 168 4.58 21.48 -10.69
CA SER A 168 5.93 21.99 -10.96
C SER A 168 6.19 22.38 -12.42
N PRO A 169 5.66 21.63 -13.43
CA PRO A 169 5.84 22.01 -14.82
C PRO A 169 5.04 23.25 -15.26
N LYS A 170 4.08 23.69 -14.42
CA LYS A 170 3.20 24.83 -14.71
C LYS A 170 3.82 26.12 -14.18
N GLU A 171 4.21 27.04 -15.04
CA GLU A 171 4.88 28.31 -14.65
C GLU A 171 4.03 29.15 -13.68
N GLU A 172 2.73 29.21 -13.89
CA GLU A 172 1.78 29.91 -13.03
C GLU A 172 1.61 29.25 -11.65
N GLY A 173 2.15 28.03 -11.45
CA GLY A 173 1.92 27.24 -10.26
C GLY A 173 0.54 26.61 -10.22
N GLY A 174 0.06 26.31 -9.01
CA GLY A 174 -1.24 25.67 -8.88
C GLY A 174 -1.59 25.28 -7.46
N VAL A 175 -2.69 24.52 -7.36
CA VAL A 175 -3.29 24.10 -6.08
C VAL A 175 -3.48 22.59 -6.07
N VAL A 176 -3.01 21.95 -5.02
CA VAL A 176 -3.35 20.55 -4.68
C VAL A 176 -4.44 20.58 -3.61
N ARG A 177 -5.56 19.92 -3.87
CA ARG A 177 -6.67 19.79 -2.92
C ARG A 177 -6.78 18.35 -2.48
N ILE A 178 -6.73 18.12 -1.18
CA ILE A 178 -6.84 16.79 -0.58
C ILE A 178 -8.15 16.76 0.19
N ARG A 179 -8.99 15.77 -0.13
CA ARG A 179 -10.27 15.55 0.56
C ARG A 179 -10.27 14.17 1.20
N ILE A 180 -10.70 14.10 2.45
CA ILE A 180 -10.82 12.87 3.23
C ILE A 180 -12.20 12.82 3.87
N ASN A 181 -12.99 11.80 3.53
CA ASN A 181 -14.35 11.63 4.04
C ASN A 181 -14.62 10.16 4.38
N PRO A 182 -15.21 9.85 5.53
CA PRO A 182 -15.72 8.53 5.79
C PRO A 182 -17.00 8.29 4.97
N LEU A 183 -17.11 7.14 4.35
CA LEU A 183 -18.31 6.63 3.71
C LEU A 183 -18.89 5.54 4.61
N ARG A 184 -19.47 5.94 5.76
CA ARG A 184 -19.88 5.04 6.84
C ARG A 184 -20.87 3.98 6.37
N ASP A 185 -21.80 4.33 5.50
CA ASP A 185 -22.80 3.40 4.92
C ASP A 185 -22.14 2.23 4.17
N LYS A 186 -20.90 2.43 3.69
CA LYS A 186 -20.15 1.44 2.92
C LYS A 186 -18.99 0.82 3.71
N GLY A 187 -18.74 1.30 4.93
CA GLY A 187 -17.55 0.92 5.70
C GLY A 187 -16.25 1.26 4.98
N LEU A 188 -16.20 2.40 4.27
CA LEU A 188 -15.06 2.83 3.48
C LEU A 188 -14.60 4.23 3.88
N LEU A 189 -13.30 4.46 3.79
CA LEU A 189 -12.69 5.78 3.78
C LEU A 189 -12.46 6.19 2.33
N TYR A 190 -12.91 7.38 1.97
CA TYR A 190 -12.67 8.03 0.68
C TYR A 190 -11.61 9.10 0.82
N ILE A 191 -10.54 8.98 0.04
CA ILE A 191 -9.49 9.97 -0.04
C ILE A 191 -9.34 10.41 -1.50
N SER A 192 -9.30 11.70 -1.76
CA SER A 192 -8.98 12.21 -3.10
C SER A 192 -7.93 13.30 -3.05
N VAL A 193 -6.98 13.22 -3.98
CA VAL A 193 -5.96 14.24 -4.25
C VAL A 193 -6.20 14.78 -5.64
N CYS A 194 -6.46 16.06 -5.74
CA CYS A 194 -6.76 16.75 -7.00
C CYS A 194 -5.80 17.92 -7.19
N ASP A 195 -5.09 17.94 -8.28
CA ASP A 195 -4.29 19.09 -8.73
C ASP A 195 -4.95 19.80 -9.92
N ASN A 196 -4.63 21.06 -10.12
CA ASN A 196 -4.97 21.86 -11.31
C ASN A 196 -3.74 22.07 -12.20
N GLY A 197 -2.86 21.10 -12.25
CA GLY A 197 -1.61 21.11 -13.00
C GLY A 197 -1.78 20.86 -14.49
N VAL A 198 -0.70 20.40 -15.13
CA VAL A 198 -0.65 20.18 -16.59
C VAL A 198 -1.50 18.99 -17.05
N GLY A 199 -1.88 18.10 -16.13
CA GLY A 199 -2.63 16.88 -16.46
C GLY A 199 -1.80 15.84 -17.21
N ILE A 200 -2.44 14.75 -17.62
CA ILE A 200 -1.83 13.59 -18.27
C ILE A 200 -2.42 13.45 -19.67
N GLN A 201 -1.56 13.21 -20.65
CA GLN A 201 -1.99 12.97 -22.03
C GLN A 201 -2.84 11.69 -22.13
N PRO A 202 -3.87 11.64 -23.03
CA PRO A 202 -4.80 10.51 -23.10
C PRO A 202 -4.11 9.16 -23.30
N GLN A 203 -3.06 9.10 -24.11
CA GLN A 203 -2.30 7.86 -24.38
C GLN A 203 -1.57 7.38 -23.12
N GLN A 204 -0.88 8.29 -22.41
CA GLN A 204 -0.20 8.00 -21.14
C GLN A 204 -1.20 7.59 -20.05
N LEU A 205 -2.35 8.26 -19.97
CA LEU A 205 -3.41 7.91 -19.02
C LEU A 205 -3.98 6.51 -19.29
N ALA A 206 -4.16 6.15 -20.56
CA ALA A 206 -4.63 4.82 -20.94
C ALA A 206 -3.61 3.74 -20.56
N GLN A 207 -2.32 3.98 -20.82
CA GLN A 207 -1.22 3.09 -20.41
C GLN A 207 -1.18 2.92 -18.88
N LEU A 208 -1.26 4.03 -18.14
CA LEU A 208 -1.28 4.00 -16.68
C LEU A 208 -2.46 3.22 -16.13
N LYS A 209 -3.67 3.41 -16.68
CA LYS A 209 -4.85 2.64 -16.29
C LYS A 209 -4.72 1.15 -16.61
N ALA A 210 -4.15 0.81 -17.76
CA ALA A 210 -3.89 -0.58 -18.15
C ALA A 210 -2.87 -1.24 -17.19
N ALA A 211 -1.81 -0.51 -16.83
CA ALA A 211 -0.82 -0.94 -15.85
C ALA A 211 -1.43 -1.20 -14.48
N LEU A 212 -2.27 -0.28 -14.01
CA LEU A 212 -2.98 -0.43 -12.75
C LEU A 212 -3.95 -1.63 -12.74
N ALA A 213 -4.43 -2.06 -13.90
CA ALA A 213 -5.32 -3.22 -14.02
C ALA A 213 -4.57 -4.58 -13.97
N ARG A 214 -3.26 -4.60 -14.24
CA ARG A 214 -2.45 -5.82 -14.31
C ARG A 214 -1.50 -5.91 -13.11
N PRO A 215 -1.73 -6.76 -12.11
CA PRO A 215 -0.79 -6.95 -11.01
C PRO A 215 0.46 -7.70 -11.51
N GLY A 216 1.65 -7.24 -11.09
CA GLY A 216 2.92 -7.96 -11.28
C GLY A 216 3.91 -7.40 -12.30
N GLU A 217 3.55 -6.45 -13.15
CA GLU A 217 4.50 -5.80 -14.07
C GLU A 217 5.20 -4.60 -13.39
N ARG A 218 6.54 -4.47 -13.55
CA ARG A 218 7.29 -3.30 -13.09
C ARG A 218 7.06 -2.12 -14.04
N TRP A 219 6.59 -1.00 -13.51
CA TRP A 219 6.33 0.21 -14.28
C TRP A 219 7.12 1.41 -13.76
N GLU A 220 7.40 2.39 -14.63
CA GLU A 220 8.15 3.60 -14.28
C GLU A 220 7.47 4.47 -13.21
N HIS A 221 6.14 4.39 -13.06
CA HIS A 221 5.36 5.14 -12.06
C HIS A 221 5.16 4.34 -10.77
N ILE A 222 6.25 3.98 -10.10
CA ILE A 222 6.29 3.08 -8.93
C ILE A 222 5.35 3.52 -7.80
N GLY A 223 5.23 4.83 -7.53
CA GLY A 223 4.47 5.35 -6.38
C GLY A 223 2.97 5.06 -6.45
N VAL A 224 2.30 5.44 -7.54
CA VAL A 224 0.85 5.22 -7.71
C VAL A 224 0.51 3.74 -7.81
N TYR A 225 1.37 2.98 -8.49
CA TYR A 225 1.23 1.53 -8.62
C TYR A 225 1.29 0.84 -7.26
N ASN A 226 2.27 1.18 -6.43
CA ASN A 226 2.44 0.62 -5.09
C ASN A 226 1.23 0.94 -4.18
N VAL A 227 0.70 2.16 -4.24
CA VAL A 227 -0.53 2.53 -3.52
C VAL A 227 -1.71 1.68 -4.00
N ALA A 228 -1.91 1.54 -5.31
CA ALA A 228 -2.99 0.73 -5.85
C ALA A 228 -2.88 -0.76 -5.47
N ALA A 229 -1.66 -1.31 -5.48
CA ALA A 229 -1.39 -2.69 -5.06
C ALA A 229 -1.70 -2.88 -3.56
N ARG A 230 -1.27 -1.96 -2.69
CA ARG A 230 -1.58 -2.01 -1.25
C ARG A 230 -3.07 -1.96 -0.98
N LEU A 231 -3.81 -1.08 -1.64
CA LEU A 231 -5.27 -0.98 -1.48
C LEU A 231 -5.97 -2.30 -1.80
N ARG A 232 -5.52 -3.02 -2.84
CA ARG A 232 -6.11 -4.32 -3.22
C ARG A 232 -5.78 -5.44 -2.24
N LEU A 233 -4.60 -5.39 -1.62
CA LEU A 233 -4.18 -6.38 -0.63
C LEU A 233 -4.96 -6.26 0.67
N LEU A 234 -5.39 -5.04 1.03
CA LEU A 234 -6.15 -4.80 2.25
C LEU A 234 -7.59 -5.33 2.18
N ASP A 235 -8.28 -5.04 1.09
CA ASP A 235 -9.69 -5.40 0.93
C ASP A 235 -10.04 -5.45 -0.57
N LYS A 236 -10.91 -6.39 -0.95
CA LYS A 236 -11.42 -6.52 -2.33
C LYS A 236 -12.14 -5.24 -2.83
N ARG A 237 -12.64 -4.41 -1.92
CA ARG A 237 -13.25 -3.10 -2.20
C ARG A 237 -12.23 -1.98 -2.35
N GLY A 238 -10.97 -2.23 -1.92
CA GLY A 238 -9.86 -1.30 -2.04
C GLY A 238 -9.55 -0.99 -3.51
N ARG A 239 -9.61 0.28 -3.88
CA ARG A 239 -9.40 0.69 -5.28
C ARG A 239 -8.85 2.10 -5.40
N LEU A 240 -8.11 2.33 -6.49
CA LEU A 240 -7.62 3.62 -6.90
C LEU A 240 -8.20 3.96 -8.29
N VAL A 241 -8.71 5.17 -8.42
CA VAL A 241 -9.30 5.67 -9.67
C VAL A 241 -8.57 6.95 -10.07
N ILE A 242 -8.10 7.02 -11.34
CA ILE A 242 -7.42 8.19 -11.90
C ILE A 242 -8.30 8.82 -12.98
N ARG A 243 -8.49 10.13 -12.89
CA ARG A 243 -9.10 10.99 -13.91
C ARG A 243 -8.15 12.14 -14.18
N SER A 244 -7.86 12.40 -15.44
CA SER A 244 -6.97 13.50 -15.82
C SER A 244 -7.36 14.04 -17.19
N HIS A 245 -7.13 15.33 -17.37
CA HIS A 245 -7.27 16.01 -18.65
C HIS A 245 -6.07 16.95 -18.86
N PRO A 246 -5.46 16.95 -20.05
CA PRO A 246 -4.38 17.87 -20.38
C PRO A 246 -4.81 19.33 -20.12
N GLY A 247 -3.95 20.08 -19.45
CA GLY A 247 -4.18 21.49 -19.09
C GLY A 247 -5.19 21.74 -17.97
N ARG A 248 -5.89 20.69 -17.45
CA ARG A 248 -6.89 20.83 -16.37
C ARG A 248 -6.49 20.18 -15.07
N GLY A 249 -5.42 19.35 -15.09
CA GLY A 249 -4.91 18.66 -13.92
C GLY A 249 -5.34 17.20 -13.79
N THR A 250 -5.07 16.63 -12.62
CA THR A 250 -5.30 15.22 -12.31
C THR A 250 -6.07 15.07 -11.01
N ALA A 251 -6.96 14.10 -10.95
CA ALA A 251 -7.67 13.68 -9.76
C ALA A 251 -7.44 12.19 -9.52
N ILE A 252 -6.86 11.85 -8.37
CA ILE A 252 -6.69 10.48 -7.91
C ILE A 252 -7.60 10.28 -6.71
N SER A 253 -8.49 9.29 -6.82
CA SER A 253 -9.43 8.91 -5.76
C SER A 253 -9.12 7.51 -5.27
N MET A 254 -9.04 7.36 -3.97
CA MET A 254 -8.77 6.10 -3.27
C MET A 254 -9.95 5.73 -2.38
N TYR A 255 -10.26 4.45 -2.36
CA TYR A 255 -11.26 3.86 -1.48
C TYR A 255 -10.58 2.73 -0.71
N LEU A 256 -10.67 2.75 0.60
CA LEU A 256 -10.05 1.77 1.48
C LEU A 256 -11.01 1.46 2.64
N PRO A 257 -10.86 0.32 3.33
CA PRO A 257 -11.66 0.02 4.51
C PRO A 257 -11.55 1.15 5.52
N LEU A 258 -12.65 1.54 6.14
CA LEU A 258 -12.65 2.40 7.29
C LEU A 258 -12.36 1.52 8.52
N VAL A 259 -11.15 1.66 9.05
CA VAL A 259 -10.69 0.96 10.25
C VAL A 259 -10.45 2.03 11.31
N GLU A 260 -11.29 2.04 12.33
CA GLU A 260 -11.16 2.89 13.51
C GLU A 260 -10.70 2.00 14.67
N LEU A 261 -9.72 2.44 15.46
CA LEU A 261 -9.37 1.76 16.70
C LEU A 261 -10.58 1.90 17.64
N LEU A 262 -11.16 0.78 18.03
CA LEU A 262 -12.14 0.77 19.10
C LEU A 262 -11.36 1.03 20.40
N GLU A 263 -11.77 1.99 21.19
CA GLU A 263 -11.38 2.03 22.59
C GLU A 263 -11.80 0.68 23.19
N GLU A 264 -10.84 -0.13 23.64
CA GLU A 264 -11.16 -1.25 24.51
C GLU A 264 -11.91 -0.64 25.69
N GLU A 265 -13.21 -0.95 25.81
CA GLU A 265 -13.95 -0.70 27.04
C GLU A 265 -13.10 -1.33 28.15
N LEU A 266 -12.45 -0.49 28.95
CA LEU A 266 -11.88 -0.91 30.22
C LEU A 266 -13.07 -1.47 30.97
N ASP A 267 -13.18 -2.81 30.98
CA ASP A 267 -14.06 -3.54 31.87
C ASP A 267 -13.71 -3.09 33.29
N ASP A 268 -14.46 -2.13 33.77
CA ASP A 268 -14.49 -1.73 35.16
C ASP A 268 -15.02 -2.94 35.93
N ASP A 269 -14.10 -3.85 36.30
CA ASP A 269 -14.40 -4.95 37.21
C ASP A 269 -14.79 -4.34 38.55
N PRO A 270 -16.07 -4.36 38.93
CA PRO A 270 -16.46 -3.79 40.21
C PRO A 270 -15.86 -4.66 41.31
N ALA A 271 -14.93 -4.04 42.03
CA ALA A 271 -14.27 -4.53 43.22
C ALA A 271 -15.16 -5.48 44.00
N VAL A 272 -14.71 -6.71 44.13
CA VAL A 272 -15.21 -7.65 45.11
C VAL A 272 -14.79 -7.13 46.50
N ASP A 273 -15.71 -6.41 47.13
CA ASP A 273 -15.74 -6.20 48.55
C ASP A 273 -15.96 -7.55 49.22
N ARG A 274 -14.95 -8.06 49.89
CA ARG A 274 -15.07 -9.11 50.91
C ARG A 274 -14.30 -8.73 52.14
N GLY A 275 -15.09 -8.44 53.13
CA GLY A 275 -14.90 -8.27 54.53
C GLY A 275 -13.86 -9.12 55.24
#